data_aea907b407d14ea7f828cf7d7784e448
#
_entry.id   aea907b407d14ea7f828cf7d7784e448
#
_cell.length_a   1.000
_cell.length_b   1.000
_cell.length_c   1.000
_cell.angle_alpha   90.00
_cell.angle_beta   90.00
_cell.angle_gamma   90.00
#
_symmetry.space_group_name_H-M   'P 1'
#
loop_
_entity.id
_entity.type
_entity.pdbx_description
1 polymer ?
#
loop_
_entity_poly.entity_id
_entity_poly.type
_entity_poly.pdbx_seq_one_letter_code
_entity_poly.pdbx_strand_id
1 'polypeptide(L)'
;MKTVKTPITSRKASARLVLTDKTGSRIAATPAIELAPIRFRIGKILVPVDFSEPSQKALHYARPFAEQFGASLTLMHVLEPITYPMEFGYIPIEGPDLEQQRLTEIGRRLTQLGKGLGATVPVSSFIRVGRAWKEIVEAAKSEATDLIIVSTHGYTGLQHALLGSVAEKIVRHAPCPVLVVRTEEHDFV
;
A
#
# COMPACT_ATOMS: atom_id res chain seq x y z
N MET A 1 38.60 -1.36 15.30
CA MET A 1 37.99 -2.50 14.61
C MET A 1 37.44 -2.01 13.27
N LYS A 2 38.04 -2.39 12.14
CA LYS A 2 37.58 -1.97 10.79
C LYS A 2 36.50 -2.92 10.32
N THR A 3 35.30 -2.42 10.14
CA THR A 3 34.17 -3.17 9.58
C THR A 3 34.34 -3.25 8.08
N VAL A 4 34.66 -4.43 7.55
CA VAL A 4 34.73 -4.70 6.13
C VAL A 4 33.30 -4.87 5.63
N LYS A 5 32.79 -3.91 4.85
CA LYS A 5 31.56 -4.09 4.07
C LYS A 5 31.91 -4.92 2.84
N THR A 6 31.44 -6.17 2.84
CA THR A 6 31.51 -7.02 1.64
C THR A 6 30.55 -6.48 0.60
N PRO A 7 30.98 -6.12 -0.62
CA PRO A 7 30.06 -5.72 -1.67
C PRO A 7 29.24 -6.94 -2.12
N ILE A 8 27.92 -6.81 -2.12
CA ILE A 8 27.03 -7.78 -2.73
C ILE A 8 27.29 -7.73 -4.23
N THR A 9 28.07 -8.69 -4.71
CA THR A 9 28.31 -8.88 -6.14
C THR A 9 27.01 -9.32 -6.79
N SER A 10 26.39 -8.47 -7.59
CA SER A 10 25.20 -8.80 -8.37
C SER A 10 25.59 -9.93 -9.34
N ARG A 11 25.17 -11.16 -9.07
CA ARG A 11 25.26 -12.26 -10.02
C ARG A 11 24.36 -11.90 -11.21
N LYS A 12 24.95 -11.71 -12.38
CA LYS A 12 24.21 -11.62 -13.64
C LYS A 12 23.44 -12.93 -13.81
N ALA A 13 22.12 -12.88 -13.71
CA ALA A 13 21.28 -14.02 -14.01
C ALA A 13 21.23 -14.18 -15.53
N SER A 14 21.73 -15.30 -16.06
CA SER A 14 21.60 -15.66 -17.46
C SER A 14 20.60 -16.79 -17.61
N ALA A 15 19.57 -16.60 -18.42
CA ALA A 15 18.64 -17.65 -18.80
C ALA A 15 19.01 -18.19 -20.18
N ARG A 16 19.08 -19.50 -20.32
CA ARG A 16 19.36 -20.19 -21.60
C ARG A 16 18.22 -21.14 -21.91
N LEU A 17 17.55 -20.95 -23.04
CA LEU A 17 16.56 -21.90 -23.54
C LEU A 17 17.27 -22.97 -24.34
N VAL A 18 17.05 -24.22 -23.97
CA VAL A 18 17.57 -25.39 -24.65
C VAL A 18 16.39 -26.19 -25.18
N LEU A 19 16.30 -26.34 -26.50
CA LEU A 19 15.31 -27.22 -27.13
C LEU A 19 15.93 -28.62 -27.25
N THR A 20 15.19 -29.63 -26.79
CA THR A 20 15.58 -31.04 -26.93
C THR A 20 14.52 -31.80 -27.71
N ASP A 21 14.94 -32.81 -28.43
CA ASP A 21 14.05 -33.76 -29.10
C ASP A 21 13.42 -34.75 -28.12
N LYS A 22 12.61 -35.67 -28.64
CA LYS A 22 11.92 -36.70 -27.83
C LYS A 22 12.89 -37.68 -27.16
N THR A 23 14.14 -37.74 -27.59
CA THR A 23 15.19 -38.61 -27.02
C THR A 23 16.05 -37.86 -25.99
N GLY A 24 15.80 -36.56 -25.77
CA GLY A 24 16.60 -35.72 -24.88
C GLY A 24 17.83 -35.10 -25.54
N SER A 25 18.02 -35.33 -26.86
CA SER A 25 19.14 -34.75 -27.60
C SER A 25 18.91 -33.27 -27.91
N ARG A 26 19.98 -32.49 -27.79
CA ARG A 26 19.92 -31.02 -27.93
C ARG A 26 19.75 -30.62 -29.40
N ILE A 27 18.65 -30.02 -29.79
CA ILE A 27 18.34 -29.56 -31.13
C ILE A 27 18.87 -28.15 -31.37
N ALA A 28 18.63 -27.25 -30.43
CA ALA A 28 19.04 -25.85 -30.52
C ALA A 28 19.24 -25.24 -29.13
N ALA A 29 20.05 -24.21 -29.04
CA ALA A 29 20.18 -23.38 -27.86
C ALA A 29 20.18 -21.90 -28.28
N THR A 30 19.35 -21.11 -27.62
CA THR A 30 19.40 -19.65 -27.79
C THR A 30 20.64 -19.09 -27.11
N PRO A 31 21.23 -17.98 -27.62
CA PRO A 31 22.23 -17.26 -26.87
C PRO A 31 21.68 -16.86 -25.50
N ALA A 32 22.53 -16.80 -24.49
CA ALA A 32 22.13 -16.40 -23.14
C ALA A 32 21.49 -15.01 -23.19
N ILE A 33 20.25 -14.91 -22.75
CA ILE A 33 19.61 -13.61 -22.58
C ILE A 33 20.19 -13.02 -21.28
N GLU A 34 21.02 -11.98 -21.39
CA GLU A 34 21.44 -11.21 -20.24
C GLU A 34 20.25 -10.34 -19.79
N LEU A 35 19.59 -10.76 -18.73
CA LEU A 35 18.60 -9.92 -18.06
C LEU A 35 19.35 -8.86 -17.27
N ALA A 36 19.20 -7.61 -17.66
CA ALA A 36 19.66 -6.50 -16.82
C ALA A 36 18.98 -6.60 -15.45
N PRO A 37 19.70 -6.42 -14.34
CA PRO A 37 19.11 -6.47 -13.03
C PRO A 37 18.05 -5.36 -12.92
N ILE A 38 16.79 -5.74 -12.88
CA ILE A 38 15.70 -4.81 -12.59
C ILE A 38 15.85 -4.43 -11.11
N ARG A 39 16.30 -3.20 -10.84
CA ARG A 39 16.32 -2.65 -9.49
C ARG A 39 14.92 -2.20 -9.15
N PHE A 40 14.17 -3.07 -8.51
CA PHE A 40 12.90 -2.72 -7.92
C PHE A 40 13.16 -1.85 -6.68
N ARG A 41 12.68 -0.62 -6.69
CA ARG A 41 12.87 0.33 -5.59
C ARG A 41 11.51 0.81 -5.12
N ILE A 42 11.24 0.62 -3.84
CA ILE A 42 10.10 1.21 -3.14
C ILE A 42 10.68 2.19 -2.12
N GLY A 43 10.39 3.47 -2.27
CA GLY A 43 10.84 4.52 -1.36
C GLY A 43 9.71 5.12 -0.54
N LYS A 44 8.48 5.06 -1.07
CA LYS A 44 7.29 5.65 -0.43
C LYS A 44 6.12 4.68 -0.48
N ILE A 45 5.59 4.35 0.67
CA ILE A 45 4.44 3.46 0.83
C ILE A 45 3.27 4.26 1.43
N LEU A 46 2.12 4.27 0.76
CA LEU A 46 0.88 4.86 1.27
C LEU A 46 0.01 3.76 1.88
N VAL A 47 -0.44 3.98 3.12
CA VAL A 47 -1.33 3.06 3.84
C VAL A 47 -2.61 3.80 4.24
N PRO A 48 -3.70 3.60 3.49
CA PRO A 48 -5.02 4.08 3.90
C PRO A 48 -5.50 3.37 5.16
N VAL A 49 -5.95 4.13 6.16
CA VAL A 49 -6.40 3.63 7.47
C VAL A 49 -7.80 4.14 7.76
N ASP A 50 -8.74 3.25 8.02
CA ASP A 50 -10.09 3.56 8.50
C ASP A 50 -10.30 3.18 9.97
N PHE A 51 -9.20 2.77 10.64
CA PHE A 51 -9.16 2.31 12.02
C PHE A 51 -9.89 0.99 12.30
N SER A 52 -10.35 0.29 11.29
CA SER A 52 -10.85 -1.07 11.41
C SER A 52 -9.73 -2.07 11.67
N GLU A 53 -10.05 -3.25 12.17
CA GLU A 53 -9.09 -4.34 12.35
C GLU A 53 -8.40 -4.73 11.03
N PRO A 54 -9.11 -4.89 9.87
CA PRO A 54 -8.45 -5.13 8.61
C PRO A 54 -7.44 -4.06 8.21
N SER A 55 -7.73 -2.77 8.44
CA SER A 55 -6.78 -1.71 8.10
C SER A 55 -5.56 -1.70 9.02
N GLN A 56 -5.70 -2.10 10.29
CA GLN A 56 -4.57 -2.31 11.19
C GLN A 56 -3.70 -3.48 10.74
N LYS A 57 -4.30 -4.56 10.22
CA LYS A 57 -3.55 -5.67 9.63
C LYS A 57 -2.75 -5.22 8.40
N ALA A 58 -3.34 -4.42 7.51
CA ALA A 58 -2.60 -3.84 6.38
C ALA A 58 -1.39 -3.02 6.84
N LEU A 59 -1.52 -2.28 7.93
CA LEU A 59 -0.43 -1.52 8.53
C LEU A 59 0.67 -2.44 9.11
N HIS A 60 0.27 -3.56 9.72
CA HIS A 60 1.21 -4.58 10.21
C HIS A 60 2.06 -5.15 9.08
N TYR A 61 1.49 -5.37 7.89
CA TYR A 61 2.23 -5.77 6.68
C TYR A 61 3.11 -4.65 6.12
N ALA A 62 2.66 -3.40 6.19
CA ALA A 62 3.40 -2.27 5.63
C ALA A 62 4.75 -2.03 6.32
N ARG A 63 4.83 -2.29 7.63
CA ARG A 63 6.05 -2.09 8.40
C ARG A 63 7.23 -2.93 7.89
N PRO A 64 7.18 -4.28 7.80
CA PRO A 64 8.29 -5.09 7.29
C PRO A 64 8.64 -4.76 5.83
N PHE A 65 7.67 -4.36 4.99
CA PHE A 65 7.97 -3.85 3.66
C PHE A 65 8.81 -2.56 3.74
N ALA A 66 8.42 -1.61 4.57
CA ALA A 66 9.17 -0.37 4.72
C ALA A 66 10.60 -0.62 5.26
N GLU A 67 10.76 -1.50 6.24
CA GLU A 67 12.06 -1.90 6.78
C GLU A 67 12.93 -2.59 5.73
N GLN A 68 12.37 -3.51 4.95
CA GLN A 68 13.08 -4.27 3.92
C GLN A 68 13.58 -3.39 2.77
N PHE A 69 12.77 -2.43 2.33
CA PHE A 69 13.09 -1.56 1.19
C PHE A 69 13.74 -0.23 1.60
N GLY A 70 13.80 0.08 2.89
CA GLY A 70 14.22 1.39 3.38
C GLY A 70 13.25 2.50 2.98
N ALA A 71 11.95 2.17 2.92
CA ALA A 71 10.90 3.08 2.52
C ALA A 71 10.34 3.89 3.69
N SER A 72 9.75 5.04 3.40
CA SER A 72 8.92 5.78 4.33
C SER A 72 7.46 5.32 4.25
N LEU A 73 6.75 5.34 5.37
CA LEU A 73 5.32 5.09 5.46
C LEU A 73 4.55 6.40 5.58
N THR A 74 3.49 6.51 4.81
CA THR A 74 2.51 7.59 4.95
C THR A 74 1.16 6.99 5.32
N LEU A 75 0.68 7.30 6.53
CA LEU A 75 -0.65 6.91 6.98
C LEU A 75 -1.67 7.95 6.52
N MET A 76 -2.73 7.51 5.89
CA MET A 76 -3.76 8.41 5.40
C MET A 76 -5.14 7.98 5.88
N HIS A 77 -5.89 8.91 6.45
CA HIS A 77 -7.32 8.71 6.68
C HIS A 77 -8.13 9.63 5.78
N VAL A 78 -9.24 9.13 5.26
CA VAL A 78 -10.21 9.96 4.52
C VAL A 78 -11.47 10.10 5.34
N LEU A 79 -11.78 11.34 5.69
CA LEU A 79 -13.04 11.71 6.31
C LEU A 79 -14.08 11.89 5.19
N GLU A 80 -15.01 10.95 5.08
CA GLU A 80 -16.15 11.12 4.18
C GLU A 80 -17.21 12.01 4.83
N PRO A 81 -17.60 13.12 4.19
CA PRO A 81 -18.66 13.99 4.70
C PRO A 81 -19.99 13.24 4.75
N ILE A 82 -20.71 13.37 5.85
CA ILE A 82 -22.07 12.87 5.94
C ILE A 82 -22.98 13.90 5.27
N THR A 83 -23.67 13.50 4.21
CA THR A 83 -24.49 14.41 3.38
C THR A 83 -25.90 13.87 3.21
N TYR A 84 -26.91 14.75 3.21
CA TYR A 84 -28.26 14.42 2.79
C TYR A 84 -28.45 14.67 1.30
N PRO A 85 -29.10 13.75 0.56
CA PRO A 85 -29.58 14.03 -0.78
C PRO A 85 -30.75 15.01 -0.69
N MET A 86 -30.67 16.09 -1.44
CA MET A 86 -31.75 17.06 -1.62
C MET A 86 -32.05 17.20 -3.12
N GLU A 87 -33.20 17.79 -3.45
CA GLU A 87 -33.71 17.93 -4.82
C GLU A 87 -32.71 18.68 -5.74
N PHE A 88 -31.82 19.49 -5.19
CA PHE A 88 -30.82 20.28 -5.90
C PHE A 88 -29.36 20.01 -5.47
N GLY A 89 -29.07 18.86 -4.84
CA GLY A 89 -27.68 18.51 -4.43
C GLY A 89 -27.59 17.83 -3.08
N TYR A 90 -26.43 17.98 -2.44
CA TYR A 90 -26.13 17.41 -1.12
C TYR A 90 -25.82 18.51 -0.13
N ILE A 91 -26.43 18.46 1.07
CA ILE A 91 -26.09 19.37 2.16
C ILE A 91 -25.35 18.58 3.24
N PRO A 92 -24.20 19.08 3.74
CA PRO A 92 -23.55 18.51 4.91
C PRO A 92 -24.48 18.54 6.13
N ILE A 93 -24.56 17.43 6.84
CA ILE A 93 -25.35 17.33 8.08
C ILE A 93 -24.61 17.94 9.25
N GLU A 94 -23.29 17.87 9.19
CA GLU A 94 -22.42 18.27 10.30
C GLU A 94 -22.04 19.74 10.14
N GLY A 95 -22.14 20.49 11.25
CA GLY A 95 -21.63 21.84 11.32
C GLY A 95 -20.08 21.85 11.39
N PRO A 96 -19.46 23.01 11.10
CA PRO A 96 -17.99 23.15 11.07
C PRO A 96 -17.29 22.70 12.37
N ASP A 97 -17.92 22.93 13.52
CA ASP A 97 -17.35 22.59 14.82
C ASP A 97 -17.24 21.08 15.01
N LEU A 98 -18.24 20.33 14.57
CA LEU A 98 -18.24 18.86 14.67
C LEU A 98 -17.23 18.24 13.71
N GLU A 99 -17.14 18.75 12.49
CA GLU A 99 -16.11 18.35 11.52
C GLU A 99 -14.71 18.58 12.07
N GLN A 100 -14.45 19.75 12.67
CA GLN A 100 -13.17 20.07 13.27
C GLN A 100 -12.82 19.16 14.45
N GLN A 101 -13.79 18.80 15.29
CA GLN A 101 -13.59 17.83 16.36
C GLN A 101 -13.22 16.45 15.81
N ARG A 102 -13.91 15.98 14.77
CA ARG A 102 -13.59 14.70 14.10
C ARG A 102 -12.18 14.70 13.51
N LEU A 103 -11.79 15.75 12.80
CA LEU A 103 -10.45 15.90 12.25
C LEU A 103 -9.37 15.86 13.34
N THR A 104 -9.62 16.52 14.46
CA THR A 104 -8.70 16.52 15.60
C THR A 104 -8.54 15.11 16.20
N GLU A 105 -9.64 14.40 16.41
CA GLU A 105 -9.60 13.03 16.95
C GLU A 105 -8.94 12.05 15.97
N ILE A 106 -9.21 12.15 14.68
CA ILE A 106 -8.57 11.35 13.63
C ILE A 106 -7.05 11.60 13.63
N GLY A 107 -6.63 12.87 13.70
CA GLY A 107 -5.21 13.26 13.77
C GLY A 107 -4.50 12.66 14.98
N ARG A 108 -5.15 12.69 16.15
CA ARG A 108 -4.65 12.06 17.37
C ARG A 108 -4.47 10.55 17.18
N ARG A 109 -5.47 9.85 16.63
CA ARG A 109 -5.41 8.40 16.38
C ARG A 109 -4.33 8.02 15.37
N LEU A 110 -4.19 8.76 14.26
CA LEU A 110 -3.12 8.54 13.28
C LEU A 110 -1.74 8.72 13.90
N THR A 111 -1.56 9.76 14.71
CA THR A 111 -0.31 10.00 15.45
C THR A 111 0.02 8.84 16.40
N GLN A 112 -0.98 8.31 17.09
CA GLN A 112 -0.80 7.18 17.99
C GLN A 112 -0.41 5.90 17.22
N LEU A 113 -1.06 5.62 16.08
CA LEU A 113 -0.69 4.50 15.21
C LEU A 113 0.75 4.64 14.69
N GLY A 114 1.13 5.83 14.22
CA GLY A 114 2.48 6.10 13.74
C GLY A 114 3.55 5.86 14.81
N LYS A 115 3.31 6.27 16.06
CA LYS A 115 4.20 5.98 17.19
C LYS A 115 4.33 4.48 17.48
N GLY A 116 3.27 3.72 17.31
CA GLY A 116 3.24 2.26 17.50
C GLY A 116 4.07 1.47 16.49
N LEU A 117 4.40 2.07 15.34
CA LEU A 117 5.24 1.43 14.31
C LEU A 117 6.73 1.39 14.66
N GLY A 118 7.16 2.11 15.69
CA GLY A 118 8.55 2.15 16.14
C GLY A 118 9.39 3.21 15.40
N ALA A 119 10.64 3.39 15.88
CA ALA A 119 11.53 4.43 15.37
C ALA A 119 12.37 4.01 14.14
N THR A 120 12.21 2.77 13.65
CA THR A 120 13.02 2.20 12.57
C THR A 120 12.60 2.67 11.19
N VAL A 121 11.34 3.09 11.02
CA VAL A 121 10.74 3.50 9.75
C VAL A 121 10.29 4.95 9.86
N PRO A 122 10.66 5.84 8.90
CA PRO A 122 10.09 7.18 8.82
C PRO A 122 8.59 7.11 8.58
N VAL A 123 7.78 7.67 9.49
CA VAL A 123 6.32 7.67 9.38
C VAL A 123 5.80 9.09 9.35
N SER A 124 4.95 9.38 8.37
CA SER A 124 4.15 10.61 8.29
C SER A 124 2.66 10.27 8.26
N SER A 125 1.81 11.24 8.55
CA SER A 125 0.37 11.05 8.43
C SER A 125 -0.35 12.33 8.04
N PHE A 126 -1.46 12.17 7.30
CA PHE A 126 -2.37 13.27 6.97
C PHE A 126 -3.82 12.78 6.80
N ILE A 127 -4.73 13.75 6.77
CA ILE A 127 -6.16 13.52 6.58
C ILE A 127 -6.59 14.25 5.31
N ARG A 128 -7.47 13.62 4.53
CA ARG A 128 -8.22 14.30 3.46
C ARG A 128 -9.71 14.19 3.72
N VAL A 129 -10.46 15.12 3.17
CA VAL A 129 -11.93 15.12 3.24
C VAL A 129 -12.47 14.88 1.84
N GLY A 130 -13.35 13.89 1.68
CA GLY A 130 -13.91 13.53 0.39
C GLY A 130 -14.26 12.06 0.26
N ARG A 131 -14.36 11.58 -0.98
CA ARG A 131 -14.67 10.18 -1.27
C ARG A 131 -13.41 9.32 -1.14
N ALA A 132 -13.41 8.32 -0.25
CA ALA A 132 -12.22 7.58 0.17
C ALA A 132 -11.34 7.14 -1.01
N TRP A 133 -11.85 6.36 -1.97
CA TRP A 133 -11.03 5.86 -3.06
C TRP A 133 -10.43 6.96 -3.95
N LYS A 134 -11.17 8.07 -4.20
CA LYS A 134 -10.68 9.19 -5.00
C LYS A 134 -9.52 9.89 -4.30
N GLU A 135 -9.72 10.23 -3.04
CA GLU A 135 -8.71 10.92 -2.24
C GLU A 135 -7.43 10.10 -2.09
N ILE A 136 -7.56 8.76 -1.95
CA ILE A 136 -6.41 7.87 -1.87
C ILE A 136 -5.63 7.84 -3.19
N VAL A 137 -6.32 7.73 -4.33
CA VAL A 137 -5.68 7.73 -5.65
C VAL A 137 -5.00 9.07 -5.93
N GLU A 138 -5.65 10.19 -5.63
CA GLU A 138 -5.06 11.52 -5.82
C GLU A 138 -3.89 11.78 -4.86
N ALA A 139 -3.97 11.28 -3.63
CA ALA A 139 -2.84 11.31 -2.70
C ALA A 139 -1.65 10.52 -3.24
N ALA A 140 -1.88 9.30 -3.74
CA ALA A 140 -0.81 8.49 -4.31
C ALA A 140 -0.10 9.17 -5.48
N LYS A 141 -0.85 9.93 -6.31
CA LYS A 141 -0.27 10.73 -7.41
C LYS A 141 0.54 11.91 -6.88
N SER A 142 -0.06 12.73 -5.99
CA SER A 142 0.57 13.95 -5.51
C SER A 142 1.82 13.70 -4.68
N GLU A 143 1.84 12.61 -3.90
CA GLU A 143 2.97 12.22 -3.08
C GLU A 143 4.03 11.39 -3.85
N ALA A 144 3.80 11.06 -5.11
CA ALA A 144 4.63 10.16 -5.91
C ALA A 144 4.89 8.84 -5.16
N THR A 145 3.79 8.19 -4.74
CA THR A 145 3.80 6.92 -4.00
C THR A 145 4.25 5.77 -4.91
N ASP A 146 5.14 4.92 -4.41
CA ASP A 146 5.65 3.76 -5.13
C ASP A 146 4.80 2.50 -4.91
N LEU A 147 4.10 2.42 -3.77
CA LEU A 147 3.25 1.28 -3.40
C LEU A 147 2.11 1.75 -2.49
N ILE A 148 0.90 1.29 -2.78
CA ILE A 148 -0.23 1.39 -1.84
C ILE A 148 -0.40 0.03 -1.17
N ILE A 149 -0.53 0.00 0.17
CA ILE A 149 -0.90 -1.21 0.92
C ILE A 149 -2.25 -0.97 1.56
N VAL A 150 -3.26 -1.76 1.19
CA VAL A 150 -4.66 -1.56 1.60
C VAL A 150 -5.29 -2.89 2.01
N SER A 151 -6.22 -2.86 2.99
CA SER A 151 -7.02 -4.03 3.35
C SER A 151 -8.13 -4.32 2.34
N THR A 152 -8.53 -5.58 2.22
CA THR A 152 -9.68 -5.98 1.36
C THR A 152 -10.99 -5.39 1.85
N HIS A 153 -11.19 -5.24 3.15
CA HIS A 153 -12.42 -4.77 3.79
C HIS A 153 -12.10 -3.59 4.69
N GLY A 154 -13.06 -2.69 4.83
CA GLY A 154 -13.06 -1.61 5.78
C GLY A 154 -14.13 -1.82 6.85
N TYR A 155 -14.54 -0.74 7.48
CA TYR A 155 -15.49 -0.71 8.60
C TYR A 155 -16.85 -1.39 8.32
N THR A 156 -17.28 -1.49 7.05
CA THR A 156 -18.58 -2.07 6.66
C THR A 156 -18.60 -3.60 6.56
N GLY A 157 -17.47 -4.27 6.67
CA GLY A 157 -17.29 -5.71 6.97
C GLY A 157 -18.19 -6.71 6.24
N LEU A 158 -18.52 -6.52 4.95
CA LEU A 158 -19.25 -7.51 4.18
C LEU A 158 -18.38 -8.75 3.94
N GLN A 159 -18.51 -9.76 4.80
CA GLN A 159 -17.71 -10.99 4.83
C GLN A 159 -17.78 -11.85 3.54
N HIS A 160 -18.71 -11.56 2.65
CA HIS A 160 -18.92 -12.34 1.40
C HIS A 160 -18.37 -11.69 0.14
N ALA A 161 -17.83 -10.45 0.21
CA ALA A 161 -17.22 -9.80 -0.94
C ALA A 161 -15.72 -10.09 -0.96
N LEU A 162 -15.22 -10.64 -2.07
CA LEU A 162 -13.78 -10.91 -2.27
C LEU A 162 -12.91 -9.65 -2.17
N LEU A 163 -13.48 -8.49 -2.48
CA LEU A 163 -12.80 -7.19 -2.43
C LEU A 163 -13.81 -6.08 -2.14
N GLY A 164 -13.55 -5.27 -1.13
CA GLY A 164 -14.40 -4.14 -0.77
C GLY A 164 -14.42 -3.05 -1.84
N SER A 165 -15.53 -2.31 -1.93
CA SER A 165 -15.75 -1.32 -3.00
C SER A 165 -14.69 -0.20 -3.08
N VAL A 166 -14.07 0.16 -1.98
CA VAL A 166 -12.96 1.13 -1.94
C VAL A 166 -11.68 0.49 -2.45
N ALA A 167 -11.31 -0.69 -1.95
CA ALA A 167 -10.11 -1.41 -2.37
C ALA A 167 -10.16 -1.74 -3.88
N GLU A 168 -11.30 -2.22 -4.40
CA GLU A 168 -11.48 -2.48 -5.84
C GLU A 168 -11.20 -1.23 -6.69
N LYS A 169 -11.77 -0.09 -6.31
CA LYS A 169 -11.57 1.16 -7.05
C LYS A 169 -10.13 1.67 -6.95
N ILE A 170 -9.47 1.49 -5.80
CA ILE A 170 -8.05 1.81 -5.67
C ILE A 170 -7.23 0.96 -6.64
N VAL A 171 -7.42 -0.36 -6.67
CA VAL A 171 -6.71 -1.28 -7.58
C VAL A 171 -6.90 -0.87 -9.04
N ARG A 172 -8.09 -0.42 -9.44
CA ARG A 172 -8.39 -0.01 -10.82
C ARG A 172 -7.76 1.32 -11.23
N HIS A 173 -7.56 2.24 -10.29
CA HIS A 173 -7.24 3.65 -10.62
C HIS A 173 -5.91 4.13 -10.04
N ALA A 174 -5.24 3.32 -9.22
CA ALA A 174 -3.98 3.70 -8.61
C ALA A 174 -2.89 3.98 -9.66
N PRO A 175 -2.04 4.99 -9.44
CA PRO A 175 -0.91 5.30 -10.32
C PRO A 175 0.29 4.37 -10.12
N CYS A 176 0.27 3.53 -9.10
CA CYS A 176 1.34 2.62 -8.69
C CYS A 176 0.78 1.23 -8.33
N PRO A 177 1.63 0.22 -8.14
CA PRO A 177 1.22 -1.08 -7.62
C PRO A 177 0.43 -0.98 -6.32
N VAL A 178 -0.50 -1.92 -6.12
CA VAL A 178 -1.34 -2.03 -4.93
C VAL A 178 -1.19 -3.42 -4.33
N LEU A 179 -0.76 -3.48 -3.08
CA LEU A 179 -0.78 -4.70 -2.28
C LEU A 179 -2.08 -4.73 -1.48
N VAL A 180 -2.89 -5.74 -1.73
CA VAL A 180 -4.16 -5.93 -1.02
C VAL A 180 -3.98 -6.99 0.04
N VAL A 181 -4.19 -6.63 1.31
CA VAL A 181 -4.04 -7.52 2.47
C VAL A 181 -5.40 -8.04 2.89
N ARG A 182 -5.55 -9.36 2.96
CA ARG A 182 -6.77 -10.02 3.44
C ARG A 182 -6.70 -10.24 4.95
N THR A 183 -7.86 -10.31 5.59
CA THR A 183 -7.94 -10.48 7.05
C THR A 183 -7.41 -11.84 7.50
N GLU A 184 -7.61 -12.89 6.68
CA GLU A 184 -7.24 -14.28 7.00
C GLU A 184 -5.88 -14.70 6.41
N GLU A 185 -5.07 -13.79 5.93
CA GLU A 185 -3.75 -14.15 5.41
C GLU A 185 -2.76 -14.45 6.52
N HIS A 186 -1.80 -15.36 6.20
CA HIS A 186 -0.67 -15.68 7.09
C HIS A 186 0.21 -14.45 7.29
N ASP A 187 0.71 -14.27 8.50
CA ASP A 187 1.70 -13.24 8.77
C ASP A 187 3.05 -13.62 8.12
N PHE A 188 3.84 -12.62 7.75
CA PHE A 188 5.22 -12.85 7.38
C PHE A 188 5.99 -13.34 8.61
N VAL A 189 6.50 -14.56 8.54
CA VAL A 189 7.27 -15.19 9.63
C VAL A 189 8.74 -14.81 9.52
#